data_90c6948d61b35fe1eccc93cd91955dc7
#
_entry.id   90c6948d61b35fe1eccc93cd91955dc7
#
_cell.length_a   1.000
_cell.length_b   1.000
_cell.length_c   1.000
_cell.angle_alpha   90.00
_cell.angle_beta   90.00
_cell.angle_gamma   90.00
#
_symmetry.space_group_name_H-M   'P 1'
#
loop_
_entity.id
_entity.type
_entity.pdbx_description
1 polymer ?
#
loop_
_entity_poly.entity_id
_entity_poly.type
_entity_poly.pdbx_seq_one_letter_code
_entity_poly.pdbx_strand_id
1 'polypeptide(L)'
;DENGVDLSGGQKQKIAIARALYKEGGIVILDEPTSALDALAEASIYQQFSDLVKDKTSIYISHRLSSTKFCDRILFFNENGLQEEGTHDDLMNNKQGYYEMFMIQGKYYQEGGENND
;
A
#
# COMPACT_ATOMS: atom_id res chain seq x y z
N ASP A 1 6.33 9.22 -26.02
CA ASP A 1 6.87 8.37 -27.07
C ASP A 1 5.90 8.33 -28.25
N GLU A 2 6.27 8.94 -29.37
CA GLU A 2 5.38 9.12 -30.53
C GLU A 2 4.97 7.78 -31.17
N ASN A 3 5.67 6.69 -30.88
CA ASN A 3 5.45 5.36 -31.45
C ASN A 3 5.15 4.30 -30.39
N GLY A 4 4.96 4.67 -29.13
CA GLY A 4 4.69 3.74 -28.05
C GLY A 4 3.21 3.67 -27.70
N VAL A 5 2.79 2.55 -27.13
CA VAL A 5 1.45 2.40 -26.55
C VAL A 5 1.41 3.16 -25.24
N ASP A 6 0.47 4.10 -25.09
CA ASP A 6 0.26 4.79 -23.82
C ASP A 6 -0.27 3.81 -22.79
N LEU A 7 0.53 3.57 -21.75
CA LEU A 7 0.15 2.70 -20.65
C LEU A 7 -0.68 3.48 -19.62
N SER A 8 -1.71 2.83 -19.08
CA SER A 8 -2.46 3.39 -17.96
C SER A 8 -1.56 3.52 -16.72
N GLY A 9 -1.95 4.39 -15.76
CA GLY A 9 -1.25 4.51 -14.50
C GLY A 9 -1.09 3.18 -13.78
N GLY A 10 -2.14 2.34 -13.79
CA GLY A 10 -2.09 1.01 -13.20
C GLY A 10 -1.12 0.07 -13.90
N GLN A 11 -1.06 0.10 -15.23
CA GLN A 11 -0.12 -0.70 -15.99
C GLN A 11 1.32 -0.28 -15.73
N LYS A 12 1.59 1.03 -15.65
CA LYS A 12 2.91 1.56 -15.29
C LYS A 12 3.34 1.10 -13.89
N GLN A 13 2.42 1.10 -12.94
CA GLN A 13 2.65 0.61 -11.58
C GLN A 13 3.01 -0.87 -11.57
N LYS A 14 2.28 -1.70 -12.30
CA LYS A 14 2.57 -3.13 -12.41
C LYS A 14 3.96 -3.39 -12.99
N ILE A 15 4.35 -2.64 -14.00
CA ILE A 15 5.69 -2.74 -14.60
C ILE A 15 6.76 -2.34 -13.61
N ALA A 16 6.56 -1.27 -12.87
CA ALA A 16 7.51 -0.82 -11.84
C ALA A 16 7.69 -1.86 -10.73
N ILE A 17 6.60 -2.49 -10.29
CA ILE A 17 6.64 -3.57 -9.30
C ILE A 17 7.40 -4.77 -9.86
N ALA A 18 7.10 -5.18 -11.10
CA ALA A 18 7.79 -6.29 -11.75
C ALA A 18 9.30 -6.05 -11.84
N ARG A 19 9.70 -4.83 -12.21
CA ARG A 19 11.13 -4.46 -12.25
C ARG A 19 11.80 -4.58 -10.89
N ALA A 20 11.13 -4.13 -9.83
CA ALA A 20 11.64 -4.21 -8.47
C ALA A 20 11.86 -5.67 -8.05
N LEU A 21 10.96 -6.56 -8.45
CA LEU A 21 11.05 -8.00 -8.14
C LEU A 21 12.18 -8.69 -8.91
N TYR A 22 12.50 -8.23 -10.11
CA TYR A 22 13.56 -8.81 -10.92
C TYR A 22 14.96 -8.41 -10.46
N LYS A 23 15.08 -7.35 -9.68
CA LYS A 23 16.40 -6.95 -9.16
C LYS A 23 16.87 -7.96 -8.12
N GLU A 24 18.11 -8.42 -8.29
CA GLU A 24 18.78 -9.21 -7.27
C GLU A 24 19.06 -8.33 -6.05
N GLY A 25 18.51 -8.71 -4.92
CA GLY A 25 18.69 -7.99 -3.66
C GLY A 25 17.78 -8.53 -2.59
N GLY A 26 18.19 -8.45 -1.34
CA GLY A 26 17.41 -8.90 -0.20
C GLY A 26 16.32 -7.94 0.23
N ILE A 27 16.32 -6.70 -0.27
CA ILE A 27 15.41 -5.64 0.16
C ILE A 27 14.74 -5.00 -1.05
N VAL A 28 13.42 -4.90 -1.00
CA VAL A 28 12.61 -4.22 -2.01
C VAL A 28 11.91 -3.03 -1.35
N ILE A 29 12.09 -1.84 -1.90
CA ILE A 29 11.45 -0.63 -1.40
C ILE A 29 10.46 -0.12 -2.46
N LEU A 30 9.21 0.06 -2.07
CA LEU A 30 8.12 0.52 -2.92
C LEU A 30 7.50 1.78 -2.33
N ASP A 31 7.59 2.87 -3.07
CA ASP A 31 7.05 4.16 -2.66
C ASP A 31 5.73 4.41 -3.40
N GLU A 32 4.64 4.45 -2.66
CA GLU A 32 3.28 4.61 -3.20
C GLU A 32 2.99 3.66 -4.39
N PRO A 33 3.22 2.34 -4.25
CA PRO A 33 3.23 1.43 -5.39
C PRO A 33 1.87 1.27 -6.07
N THR A 34 0.79 1.61 -5.39
CA THR A 34 -0.58 1.42 -5.87
C THR A 34 -1.36 2.73 -5.96
N SER A 35 -0.69 3.88 -5.93
CA SER A 35 -1.34 5.19 -5.91
C SER A 35 -2.26 5.46 -7.10
N ALA A 36 -1.99 4.83 -8.25
CA ALA A 36 -2.77 4.98 -9.48
C ALA A 36 -3.90 3.94 -9.62
N LEU A 37 -4.07 3.05 -8.64
CA LEU A 37 -5.04 1.96 -8.69
C LEU A 37 -6.27 2.25 -7.84
N ASP A 38 -7.41 1.68 -8.24
CA ASP A 38 -8.59 1.65 -7.39
C ASP A 38 -8.42 0.62 -6.26
N ALA A 39 -9.35 0.62 -5.30
CA ALA A 39 -9.24 -0.21 -4.11
C ALA A 39 -9.22 -1.72 -4.40
N LEU A 40 -10.00 -2.17 -5.38
CA LEU A 40 -10.04 -3.60 -5.75
C LEU A 40 -8.75 -4.04 -6.44
N ALA A 41 -8.27 -3.23 -7.37
CA ALA A 41 -7.00 -3.50 -8.07
C ALA A 41 -5.83 -3.45 -7.09
N GLU A 42 -5.84 -2.52 -6.14
CA GLU A 42 -4.84 -2.42 -5.09
C GLU A 42 -4.78 -3.70 -4.25
N ALA A 43 -5.92 -4.18 -3.76
CA ALA A 43 -5.99 -5.38 -2.94
C ALA A 43 -5.45 -6.60 -3.70
N SER A 44 -5.81 -6.74 -4.99
CA SER A 44 -5.32 -7.82 -5.84
C SER A 44 -3.80 -7.77 -6.01
N ILE A 45 -3.25 -6.59 -6.26
CA ILE A 45 -1.81 -6.40 -6.42
C ILE A 45 -1.04 -6.74 -5.14
N TYR A 46 -1.52 -6.29 -3.98
CA TYR A 46 -0.86 -6.60 -2.71
C TYR A 46 -0.86 -8.08 -2.39
N GLN A 47 -1.95 -8.78 -2.71
CA GLN A 47 -2.02 -10.22 -2.50
C GLN A 47 -1.02 -10.96 -3.39
N GLN A 48 -0.96 -10.62 -4.66
CA GLN A 48 0.03 -11.18 -5.60
C GLN A 48 1.46 -10.84 -5.16
N PHE A 49 1.67 -9.63 -4.73
CA PHE A 49 2.96 -9.11 -4.31
C PHE A 49 3.47 -9.83 -3.05
N SER A 50 2.60 -10.05 -2.09
CA SER A 50 2.93 -10.78 -0.86
C SER A 50 3.50 -12.17 -1.13
N ASP A 51 2.93 -12.87 -2.12
CA ASP A 51 3.43 -14.19 -2.52
C ASP A 51 4.81 -14.11 -3.20
N LEU A 52 5.04 -13.06 -3.97
CA LEU A 52 6.29 -12.90 -4.74
C LEU A 52 7.47 -12.43 -3.88
N VAL A 53 7.24 -11.66 -2.84
CA VAL A 53 8.30 -11.12 -1.96
C VAL A 53 8.54 -11.98 -0.71
N LYS A 54 7.98 -13.15 -0.67
CA LYS A 54 7.97 -14.06 0.48
C LYS A 54 9.35 -14.29 1.10
N ASP A 55 10.39 -14.33 0.26
CA ASP A 55 11.79 -14.55 0.68
C ASP A 55 12.61 -13.27 0.76
N LYS A 56 11.95 -12.11 0.64
CA LYS A 56 12.62 -10.80 0.64
C LYS A 56 12.06 -9.91 1.73
N THR A 57 12.87 -8.97 2.20
CA THR A 57 12.38 -7.88 3.02
C THR A 57 11.77 -6.82 2.10
N SER A 58 10.50 -6.49 2.33
CA SER A 58 9.81 -5.48 1.54
C SER A 58 9.37 -4.33 2.42
N ILE A 59 9.56 -3.11 1.93
CA ILE A 59 9.17 -1.88 2.61
C ILE A 59 8.20 -1.14 1.70
N TYR A 60 7.00 -0.86 2.21
CA TYR A 60 5.98 -0.10 1.51
C TYR A 60 5.83 1.27 2.15
N ILE A 61 5.90 2.31 1.35
CA ILE A 61 5.62 3.67 1.80
C ILE A 61 4.30 4.08 1.19
N SER A 62 3.30 4.38 2.02
CA SER A 62 1.97 4.69 1.52
C SER A 62 1.17 5.55 2.49
N HIS A 63 0.29 6.39 1.94
CA HIS A 63 -0.74 7.10 2.69
C HIS A 63 -2.05 6.29 2.75
N ARG A 64 -2.14 5.20 2.00
CA ARG A 64 -3.35 4.36 1.91
C ARG A 64 -3.25 3.22 2.92
N LEU A 65 -4.04 3.30 3.98
CA LEU A 65 -3.98 2.34 5.07
C LEU A 65 -4.69 1.01 4.77
N SER A 66 -5.45 0.93 3.67
CA SER A 66 -6.11 -0.31 3.23
C SER A 66 -5.12 -1.45 2.96
N SER A 67 -3.87 -1.11 2.62
CA SER A 67 -2.82 -2.08 2.33
C SER A 67 -2.05 -2.57 3.56
N THR A 68 -2.23 -1.94 4.70
CA THR A 68 -1.44 -2.24 5.90
C THR A 68 -1.71 -3.60 6.50
N LYS A 69 -2.86 -4.21 6.21
CA LYS A 69 -3.20 -5.57 6.63
C LYS A 69 -2.25 -6.63 6.07
N PHE A 70 -1.61 -6.34 4.94
CA PHE A 70 -0.67 -7.25 4.28
C PHE A 70 0.74 -7.12 4.82
N CYS A 71 0.99 -6.19 5.72
CA CYS A 71 2.30 -5.94 6.30
C CYS A 71 2.45 -6.67 7.63
N ASP A 72 3.63 -7.25 7.85
CA ASP A 72 3.97 -7.90 9.12
C ASP A 72 4.21 -6.89 10.22
N ARG A 73 4.65 -5.71 9.85
CA ARG A 73 4.98 -4.64 10.78
C ARG A 73 4.70 -3.28 10.15
N ILE A 74 4.14 -2.39 10.95
CA ILE A 74 3.79 -1.04 10.52
C ILE A 74 4.58 -0.04 11.35
N LEU A 75 5.16 0.96 10.68
CA LEU A 75 5.78 2.12 11.30
C LEU A 75 4.92 3.32 10.93
N PHE A 76 4.28 3.92 11.91
CA PHE A 76 3.40 5.07 11.69
C PHE A 76 4.14 6.36 12.05
N PHE A 77 4.31 7.21 11.05
CA PHE A 77 5.03 8.49 11.17
C PHE A 77 4.07 9.66 11.02
N ASN A 78 4.39 10.73 11.70
CA ASN A 78 3.83 12.05 11.43
C ASN A 78 4.97 13.08 11.33
N GLU A 79 4.65 14.36 11.31
CA GLU A 79 5.62 15.46 11.22
C GLU A 79 6.64 15.46 12.38
N ASN A 80 6.30 14.83 13.50
CA ASN A 80 7.18 14.73 14.68
C ASN A 80 8.01 13.45 14.71
N GLY A 81 7.95 12.62 13.65
CA GLY A 81 8.70 11.39 13.55
C GLY A 81 7.87 10.15 13.80
N LEU A 82 8.53 9.05 14.19
CA LEU A 82 7.89 7.77 14.48
C LEU A 82 7.01 7.87 15.73
N GLN A 83 5.74 7.56 15.58
CA GLN A 83 4.75 7.64 16.65
C GLN A 83 4.32 6.28 17.19
N GLU A 84 4.11 5.33 16.29
CA GLU A 84 3.61 4.00 16.63
C GLU A 84 4.30 2.94 15.79
N GLU A 85 4.40 1.75 16.35
CA GLU A 85 5.06 0.62 15.71
C GLU A 85 4.41 -0.67 16.17
N GLY A 86 4.11 -1.57 15.24
CA GLY A 86 3.51 -2.86 15.54
C GLY A 86 2.75 -3.45 14.37
N THR A 87 1.92 -4.45 14.64
CA THR A 87 1.00 -5.01 13.65
C THR A 87 -0.21 -4.10 13.47
N HIS A 88 -0.99 -4.34 12.42
CA HIS A 88 -2.27 -3.65 12.23
C HIS A 88 -3.15 -3.78 13.48
N ASP A 89 -3.27 -4.97 14.03
CA ASP A 89 -4.11 -5.21 15.21
C ASP A 89 -3.58 -4.47 16.44
N ASP A 90 -2.25 -4.44 16.63
CA ASP A 90 -1.63 -3.70 17.74
C ASP A 90 -2.00 -2.22 17.67
N LEU A 91 -1.87 -1.62 16.49
CA LEU A 91 -2.11 -0.19 16.31
C LEU A 91 -3.60 0.16 16.38
N MET A 92 -4.47 -0.73 15.93
CA MET A 92 -5.92 -0.56 16.08
C MET A 92 -6.32 -0.62 17.55
N ASN A 93 -5.72 -1.53 18.32
CA ASN A 93 -5.99 -1.66 19.75
C ASN A 93 -5.46 -0.49 20.57
N ASN A 94 -4.40 0.17 20.11
CA ASN A 94 -3.83 1.36 20.77
C ASN A 94 -4.78 2.57 20.71
N LYS A 95 -5.64 2.63 19.70
CA LYS A 95 -6.62 3.71 19.50
C LYS A 95 -6.00 5.11 19.50
N GLN A 96 -4.86 5.24 18.83
CA GLN A 96 -4.11 6.49 18.68
C GLN A 96 -4.20 7.01 17.24
N GLY A 97 -3.18 7.69 16.74
CA GLY A 97 -3.19 8.33 15.43
C GLY A 97 -3.43 7.40 14.27
N TYR A 98 -2.82 6.21 14.28
CA TYR A 98 -3.04 5.20 13.26
C TYR A 98 -4.52 4.78 13.21
N TYR A 99 -5.10 4.46 14.34
CA TYR A 99 -6.51 4.09 14.46
C TYR A 99 -7.42 5.19 13.91
N GLU A 100 -7.19 6.43 14.33
CA GLU A 100 -7.99 7.57 13.86
C GLU A 100 -7.92 7.73 12.35
N MET A 101 -6.72 7.66 11.78
CA MET A 101 -6.52 7.78 10.34
C MET A 101 -7.16 6.61 9.58
N PHE A 102 -7.02 5.40 10.10
CA PHE A 102 -7.62 4.21 9.50
C PHE A 102 -9.15 4.31 9.47
N MET A 103 -9.76 4.76 10.54
CA MET A 103 -11.22 4.92 10.62
C MET A 103 -11.71 6.02 9.68
N ILE A 104 -10.98 7.13 9.57
CA ILE A 104 -11.32 8.21 8.63
C ILE A 104 -11.28 7.71 7.19
N GLN A 105 -10.22 7.01 6.80
CA GLN A 105 -10.08 6.48 5.44
C GLN A 105 -11.14 5.43 5.14
N GLY A 106 -11.43 4.54 6.08
CA GLY A 106 -12.49 3.54 5.92
C GLY A 106 -13.87 4.17 5.72
N LYS A 107 -14.18 5.23 6.45
CA LYS A 107 -15.41 5.98 6.31
C LYS A 107 -15.54 6.62 4.94
N TYR A 108 -14.46 7.24 4.47
CA TYR A 108 -14.40 7.88 3.16
C TYR A 108 -14.69 6.88 2.03
N TYR A 109 -14.12 5.69 2.10
CA TYR A 109 -14.36 4.65 1.10
C TYR A 109 -15.79 4.14 1.13
N GLN A 110 -16.42 4.01 2.29
CA GLN A 110 -17.81 3.60 2.41
C GLN A 110 -18.76 4.64 1.80
N GLU A 111 -18.57 5.91 2.12
CA GLU A 111 -19.36 7.01 1.56
C GLU A 111 -19.20 7.12 0.05
N GLY A 112 -18.00 6.93 -0.47
CA GLY A 112 -17.73 6.90 -1.91
C GLY A 112 -18.40 5.72 -2.61
N GLY A 113 -18.55 4.57 -1.92
CA GLY A 113 -19.25 3.39 -2.43
C GLY A 113 -20.76 3.57 -2.51
N GLU A 114 -21.35 4.27 -1.56
CA GLU A 114 -22.80 4.53 -1.52
C GLU A 114 -23.25 5.51 -2.62
N ASN A 115 -22.37 6.41 -3.04
CA ASN A 115 -22.68 7.40 -4.07
C ASN A 115 -22.59 6.86 -5.51
N ASN A 116 -22.20 5.62 -5.69
CA ASN A 116 -22.05 4.98 -7.00
C ASN A 116 -23.16 3.99 -7.35
N ASP A 117 -24.19 3.92 -6.55
CA ASP A 117 -25.39 3.10 -6.82
C ASP A 117 -26.41 3.87 -7.67
#